data_103822f3c7cecbd6ea1e901473f2a847
#
_entry.id   103822f3c7cecbd6ea1e901473f2a847
#
_cell.length_a   1.000
_cell.length_b   1.000
_cell.length_c   1.000
_cell.angle_alpha   90.00
_cell.angle_beta   90.00
_cell.angle_gamma   90.00
#
_symmetry.space_group_name_H-M   'P 1'
#
loop_
_entity.id
_entity.type
_entity.pdbx_description
1 polymer ?
#
loop_
_entity_poly.entity_id
_entity_poly.type
_entity_poly.pdbx_seq_one_letter_code
_entity_poly.pdbx_strand_id
1 'polypeptide(L)'
;SLYKRVLNALAKADHVIANSKFTKEFAMKLGIKNVTIINPGCNYPIPINEEAKEFAKKIYGNASPKLITISRLDGRKSHHNVMMAVKNLLPKYPSLKYVSIGDGDEGNNLLKLRKTLGLEKSVEFIFKSTEQEKLALLEQSNIFVMPSVIYKKSVEGFGITYIEAASYGKPSIGGIYGCLLYTSDA
;
A
#
# COMPACT_ATOMS: atom_id res chain seq x y z
N SER A 1 -14.97 -26.53 -3.23
CA SER A 1 -14.47 -25.30 -2.59
C SER A 1 -14.57 -24.14 -3.57
N LEU A 2 -14.66 -22.90 -3.07
CA LEU A 2 -14.69 -21.68 -3.88
C LEU A 2 -13.50 -21.65 -4.87
N TYR A 3 -12.33 -22.04 -4.43
CA TYR A 3 -11.13 -22.13 -5.26
C TYR A 3 -11.32 -23.00 -6.52
N LYS A 4 -11.88 -24.20 -6.38
CA LYS A 4 -12.17 -25.07 -7.55
C LYS A 4 -13.18 -24.44 -8.51
N ARG A 5 -14.18 -23.73 -7.99
CA ARG A 5 -15.19 -23.05 -8.83
C ARG A 5 -14.56 -21.92 -9.63
N VAL A 6 -13.68 -21.11 -9.01
CA VAL A 6 -12.95 -20.03 -9.68
C VAL A 6 -12.02 -20.58 -10.76
N LEU A 7 -11.24 -21.63 -10.48
CA LEU A 7 -10.38 -22.26 -11.48
C LEU A 7 -11.17 -22.81 -12.66
N ASN A 8 -12.29 -23.49 -12.41
CA ASN A 8 -13.14 -23.99 -13.48
C ASN A 8 -13.76 -22.86 -14.34
N ALA A 9 -14.11 -21.74 -13.75
CA ALA A 9 -14.60 -20.57 -14.48
C ALA A 9 -13.50 -19.97 -15.37
N LEU A 10 -12.30 -19.79 -14.82
CA LEU A 10 -11.14 -19.26 -15.56
C LEU A 10 -10.73 -20.20 -16.71
N ALA A 11 -10.77 -21.53 -16.49
CA ALA A 11 -10.43 -22.51 -17.53
C ALA A 11 -11.44 -22.58 -18.68
N LYS A 12 -12.67 -22.13 -18.45
CA LYS A 12 -13.76 -22.07 -19.47
C LYS A 12 -13.88 -20.71 -20.15
N ALA A 13 -13.14 -19.70 -19.67
CA ALA A 13 -13.14 -18.37 -20.27
C ALA A 13 -12.41 -18.41 -21.61
N ASP A 14 -12.97 -17.77 -22.64
CA ASP A 14 -12.33 -17.62 -23.96
C ASP A 14 -11.01 -16.85 -23.85
N HIS A 15 -10.97 -15.88 -22.91
CA HIS A 15 -9.80 -15.04 -22.64
C HIS A 15 -9.78 -14.58 -21.18
N VAL A 16 -8.58 -14.49 -20.59
CA VAL A 16 -8.37 -14.00 -19.23
C VAL A 16 -7.48 -12.77 -19.24
N ILE A 17 -7.85 -11.74 -18.50
CA ILE A 17 -7.05 -10.54 -18.30
C ILE A 17 -6.34 -10.66 -16.94
N ALA A 18 -5.02 -10.53 -16.96
CA ALA A 18 -4.19 -10.43 -15.77
C ALA A 18 -3.76 -8.98 -15.54
N ASN A 19 -3.77 -8.53 -14.30
CA ASN A 19 -3.40 -7.17 -13.94
C ASN A 19 -1.87 -6.95 -13.86
N SER A 20 -1.06 -8.02 -13.96
CA SER A 20 0.40 -7.94 -13.91
C SER A 20 1.04 -9.18 -14.55
N LYS A 21 2.35 -9.07 -14.85
CA LYS A 21 3.15 -10.21 -15.31
C LYS A 21 3.12 -11.36 -14.31
N PHE A 22 3.27 -11.05 -13.02
CA PHE A 22 3.18 -12.05 -11.95
C PHE A 22 1.84 -12.80 -11.97
N THR A 23 0.72 -12.07 -12.07
CA THR A 23 -0.63 -12.68 -12.10
C THR A 23 -0.83 -13.51 -13.36
N LYS A 24 -0.32 -13.07 -14.53
CA LYS A 24 -0.33 -13.86 -15.77
C LYS A 24 0.45 -15.16 -15.61
N GLU A 25 1.69 -15.10 -15.13
CA GLU A 25 2.52 -16.29 -14.93
C GLU A 25 1.87 -17.26 -13.95
N PHE A 26 1.25 -16.75 -12.90
CA PHE A 26 0.50 -17.57 -11.95
C PHE A 26 -0.71 -18.25 -12.61
N ALA A 27 -1.50 -17.53 -13.40
CA ALA A 27 -2.62 -18.10 -14.16
C ALA A 27 -2.16 -19.19 -15.14
N MET A 28 -1.06 -18.95 -15.86
CA MET A 28 -0.49 -19.93 -16.79
C MET A 28 -0.01 -21.20 -16.07
N LYS A 29 0.61 -21.08 -14.88
CA LYS A 29 0.96 -22.24 -14.03
C LYS A 29 -0.24 -23.05 -13.57
N LEU A 30 -1.43 -22.45 -13.53
CA LEU A 30 -2.69 -23.12 -13.24
C LEU A 30 -3.36 -23.73 -14.49
N GLY A 31 -2.71 -23.67 -15.65
CA GLY A 31 -3.20 -24.24 -16.92
C GLY A 31 -4.08 -23.31 -17.74
N ILE A 32 -4.20 -22.02 -17.39
CA ILE A 32 -4.93 -21.04 -18.20
C ILE A 32 -4.08 -20.63 -19.39
N LYS A 33 -4.59 -20.80 -20.61
CA LYS A 33 -3.79 -20.64 -21.84
C LYS A 33 -3.85 -19.22 -22.43
N ASN A 34 -5.03 -18.64 -22.49
CA ASN A 34 -5.27 -17.36 -23.16
C ASN A 34 -5.26 -16.21 -22.12
N VAL A 35 -4.08 -15.68 -21.80
CA VAL A 35 -3.93 -14.63 -20.79
C VAL A 35 -3.22 -13.42 -21.36
N THR A 36 -3.85 -12.26 -21.33
CA THR A 36 -3.27 -10.96 -21.69
C THR A 36 -3.05 -10.11 -20.43
N ILE A 37 -1.97 -9.33 -20.41
CA ILE A 37 -1.73 -8.37 -19.35
C ILE A 37 -2.39 -7.05 -19.73
N ILE A 38 -3.22 -6.51 -18.81
CA ILE A 38 -3.69 -5.13 -18.85
C ILE A 38 -3.45 -4.55 -17.46
N ASN A 39 -2.44 -3.69 -17.36
CA ASN A 39 -2.10 -3.05 -16.09
C ASN A 39 -3.16 -2.01 -15.71
N PRO A 40 -3.61 -1.96 -14.45
CA PRO A 40 -4.44 -0.87 -13.96
C PRO A 40 -3.71 0.46 -14.03
N GLY A 41 -4.45 1.53 -14.35
CA GLY A 41 -4.00 2.89 -14.26
C GLY A 41 -4.66 3.63 -13.08
N CYS A 42 -4.27 4.88 -12.87
CA CYS A 42 -4.95 5.80 -11.96
C CYS A 42 -5.19 7.15 -12.66
N ASN A 43 -6.20 7.90 -12.19
CA ASN A 43 -6.54 9.22 -12.73
C ASN A 43 -5.89 10.35 -11.93
N TYR A 44 -4.71 10.12 -11.39
CA TYR A 44 -3.96 11.09 -10.60
C TYR A 44 -2.77 11.67 -11.39
N PRO A 45 -2.25 12.86 -10.99
CA PRO A 45 -2.74 13.69 -9.88
C PRO A 45 -4.03 14.42 -10.23
N ILE A 46 -4.84 14.73 -9.20
CA ILE A 46 -6.01 15.62 -9.29
C ILE A 46 -5.81 16.82 -8.35
N PRO A 47 -6.47 17.96 -8.62
CA PRO A 47 -6.42 19.10 -7.71
C PRO A 47 -6.91 18.75 -6.31
N ILE A 48 -6.18 19.21 -5.29
CA ILE A 48 -6.49 18.98 -3.88
C ILE A 48 -7.02 20.30 -3.30
N ASN A 49 -8.17 20.24 -2.60
CA ASN A 49 -8.76 21.41 -1.99
C ASN A 49 -7.98 21.87 -0.74
N GLU A 50 -8.14 23.13 -0.36
CA GLU A 50 -7.40 23.73 0.75
C GLU A 50 -7.74 23.08 2.11
N GLU A 51 -9.00 22.67 2.31
CA GLU A 51 -9.42 21.98 3.54
C GLU A 51 -8.62 20.69 3.76
N ALA A 52 -8.47 19.87 2.72
CA ALA A 52 -7.68 18.64 2.77
C ALA A 52 -6.18 18.92 2.97
N LYS A 53 -5.65 19.98 2.36
CA LYS A 53 -4.25 20.40 2.58
C LYS A 53 -4.00 20.82 4.02
N GLU A 54 -4.91 21.59 4.62
CA GLU A 54 -4.82 21.99 6.03
C GLU A 54 -4.99 20.78 6.96
N PHE A 55 -5.88 19.81 6.63
CA PHE A 55 -5.98 18.56 7.36
C PHE A 55 -4.63 17.82 7.37
N ALA A 56 -4.01 17.63 6.20
CA ALA A 56 -2.72 16.94 6.10
C ALA A 56 -1.61 17.69 6.85
N LYS A 57 -1.59 19.03 6.77
CA LYS A 57 -0.67 19.87 7.51
C LYS A 57 -0.84 19.72 9.03
N LYS A 58 -2.08 19.64 9.51
CA LYS A 58 -2.38 19.38 10.94
C LYS A 58 -1.86 18.01 11.38
N ILE A 59 -2.06 16.97 10.56
CA ILE A 59 -1.59 15.62 10.86
C ILE A 59 -0.06 15.53 10.91
N TYR A 60 0.62 16.08 9.91
CA TYR A 60 2.10 16.00 9.85
C TYR A 60 2.81 17.03 10.71
N GLY A 61 2.23 18.22 10.88
CA GLY A 61 2.92 19.35 11.53
C GLY A 61 4.29 19.62 10.89
N ASN A 62 5.29 19.81 11.73
CA ASN A 62 6.69 20.02 11.32
C ASN A 62 7.49 18.72 11.20
N ALA A 63 6.81 17.58 11.05
CA ALA A 63 7.50 16.29 10.96
C ALA A 63 8.41 16.20 9.73
N SER A 64 9.58 15.56 9.92
CA SER A 64 10.53 15.27 8.85
C SER A 64 11.43 14.09 9.27
N PRO A 65 11.56 13.04 8.42
CA PRO A 65 10.78 12.78 7.21
C PRO A 65 9.33 12.35 7.50
N LYS A 66 8.47 12.49 6.49
CA LYS A 66 7.06 12.09 6.50
C LYS A 66 6.90 10.80 5.69
N LEU A 67 6.53 9.72 6.34
CA LEU A 67 6.28 8.43 5.69
C LEU A 67 4.78 8.18 5.60
N ILE A 68 4.33 7.53 4.52
CA ILE A 68 2.92 7.17 4.34
C ILE A 68 2.75 5.75 3.81
N THR A 69 1.72 5.05 4.31
CA THR A 69 1.17 3.84 3.70
C THR A 69 -0.31 4.05 3.43
N ILE A 70 -0.79 3.66 2.26
CA ILE A 70 -2.20 3.66 1.88
C ILE A 70 -2.57 2.24 1.50
N SER A 71 -3.24 1.51 2.40
CA SER A 71 -3.60 0.11 2.15
C SER A 71 -4.53 -0.44 3.21
N ARG A 72 -5.12 -1.60 2.95
CA ARG A 72 -5.80 -2.37 4.00
C ARG A 72 -4.83 -2.71 5.14
N LEU A 73 -5.32 -2.70 6.37
CA LEU A 73 -4.55 -3.13 7.55
C LEU A 73 -4.65 -4.66 7.67
N ASP A 74 -3.91 -5.37 6.82
CA ASP A 74 -3.78 -6.83 6.85
C ASP A 74 -2.32 -7.24 6.99
N GLY A 75 -2.08 -8.49 7.45
CA GLY A 75 -0.72 -8.98 7.73
C GLY A 75 0.21 -8.96 6.51
N ARG A 76 -0.34 -9.04 5.29
CA ARG A 76 0.42 -8.98 4.04
C ARG A 76 1.07 -7.62 3.79
N LYS A 77 0.44 -6.53 4.24
CA LYS A 77 0.92 -5.16 4.04
C LYS A 77 2.05 -4.76 4.98
N SER A 78 2.32 -5.61 5.98
CA SER A 78 3.54 -5.54 6.82
C SER A 78 3.70 -4.23 7.62
N HIS A 79 2.60 -3.59 8.04
CA HIS A 79 2.61 -2.36 8.83
C HIS A 79 3.47 -2.47 10.11
N HIS A 80 3.48 -3.65 10.75
CA HIS A 80 4.29 -3.91 11.94
C HIS A 80 5.79 -3.72 11.68
N ASN A 81 6.30 -4.15 10.53
CA ASN A 81 7.70 -3.95 10.15
C ASN A 81 8.02 -2.49 9.88
N VAL A 82 7.09 -1.74 9.27
CA VAL A 82 7.26 -0.29 9.10
C VAL A 82 7.34 0.40 10.46
N MET A 83 6.50 0.03 11.42
CA MET A 83 6.54 0.59 12.79
C MET A 83 7.85 0.26 13.50
N MET A 84 8.37 -0.96 13.35
CA MET A 84 9.69 -1.32 13.90
C MET A 84 10.82 -0.49 13.28
N ALA A 85 10.78 -0.30 11.96
CA ALA A 85 11.72 0.57 11.27
C ALA A 85 11.62 2.04 11.76
N VAL A 86 10.40 2.56 11.92
CA VAL A 86 10.17 3.90 12.49
C VAL A 86 10.82 4.01 13.87
N LYS A 87 10.58 3.05 14.77
CA LYS A 87 11.18 3.04 16.10
C LYS A 87 12.72 3.12 16.05
N ASN A 88 13.33 2.35 15.16
CA ASN A 88 14.78 2.32 15.00
C ASN A 88 15.35 3.61 14.38
N LEU A 89 14.53 4.34 13.62
CA LEU A 89 14.94 5.59 12.96
C LEU A 89 14.77 6.84 13.85
N LEU A 90 13.89 6.80 14.86
CA LEU A 90 13.62 7.95 15.73
C LEU A 90 14.85 8.54 16.42
N PRO A 91 15.85 7.77 16.87
CA PRO A 91 17.08 8.36 17.44
C PRO A 91 17.82 9.29 16.46
N LYS A 92 17.77 8.97 15.15
CA LYS A 92 18.40 9.77 14.09
C LYS A 92 17.47 10.86 13.54
N TYR A 93 16.16 10.58 13.51
CA TYR A 93 15.12 11.47 12.98
C TYR A 93 14.01 11.67 14.03
N PRO A 94 14.23 12.47 15.07
CA PRO A 94 13.29 12.60 16.19
C PRO A 94 11.91 13.13 15.82
N SER A 95 11.81 13.89 14.71
CA SER A 95 10.55 14.43 14.20
C SER A 95 9.90 13.58 13.09
N LEU A 96 10.43 12.37 12.82
CA LEU A 96 9.84 11.46 11.84
C LEU A 96 8.38 11.15 12.20
N LYS A 97 7.50 11.22 11.19
CA LYS A 97 6.11 10.79 11.32
C LYS A 97 5.74 9.79 10.23
N TYR A 98 5.10 8.72 10.64
CA TYR A 98 4.50 7.71 9.78
C TYR A 98 2.98 7.77 9.89
N VAL A 99 2.32 7.93 8.76
CA VAL A 99 0.85 7.91 8.64
C VAL A 99 0.44 6.66 7.88
N SER A 100 -0.50 5.90 8.41
CA SER A 100 -1.10 4.74 7.75
C SER A 100 -2.59 4.97 7.54
N ILE A 101 -3.04 4.95 6.29
CA ILE A 101 -4.43 5.17 5.90
C ILE A 101 -5.04 3.85 5.45
N GLY A 102 -6.19 3.51 6.03
CA GLY A 102 -7.01 2.35 5.69
C GLY A 102 -7.50 1.59 6.90
N ASP A 103 -8.31 0.57 6.65
CA ASP A 103 -8.93 -0.28 7.67
C ASP A 103 -8.65 -1.76 7.38
N GLY A 104 -8.83 -2.63 8.37
CA GLY A 104 -8.64 -4.07 8.25
C GLY A 104 -8.48 -4.79 9.57
N ASP A 105 -8.39 -6.12 9.50
CA ASP A 105 -8.44 -7.02 10.66
C ASP A 105 -7.28 -6.79 11.65
N GLU A 106 -6.15 -6.25 11.19
CA GLU A 106 -4.98 -5.97 12.02
C GLU A 106 -5.05 -4.63 12.77
N GLY A 107 -6.06 -3.78 12.53
CA GLY A 107 -6.13 -2.44 13.09
C GLY A 107 -5.93 -2.39 14.61
N ASN A 108 -6.68 -3.22 15.36
CA ASN A 108 -6.57 -3.28 16.82
C ASN A 108 -5.19 -3.78 17.30
N ASN A 109 -4.59 -4.74 16.60
CA ASN A 109 -3.26 -5.27 16.92
C ASN A 109 -2.18 -4.21 16.68
N LEU A 110 -2.30 -3.45 15.59
CA LEU A 110 -1.39 -2.37 15.25
C LEU A 110 -1.47 -1.20 16.25
N LEU A 111 -2.68 -0.86 16.73
CA LEU A 111 -2.83 0.15 17.79
C LEU A 111 -2.17 -0.29 19.11
N LYS A 112 -2.34 -1.56 19.50
CA LYS A 112 -1.65 -2.13 20.67
C LYS A 112 -0.13 -2.10 20.48
N LEU A 113 0.36 -2.51 19.32
CA LEU A 113 1.78 -2.49 19.00
C LEU A 113 2.34 -1.06 19.05
N ARG A 114 1.63 -0.07 18.48
CA ARG A 114 2.01 1.36 18.56
C ARG A 114 2.26 1.79 19.99
N LYS A 115 1.34 1.44 20.91
CA LYS A 115 1.47 1.76 22.33
C LYS A 115 2.66 1.03 22.98
N THR A 116 2.80 -0.28 22.72
CA THR A 116 3.92 -1.09 23.24
C THR A 116 5.29 -0.55 22.81
N LEU A 117 5.37 -0.01 21.60
CA LEU A 117 6.60 0.57 21.06
C LEU A 117 6.84 2.03 21.48
N GLY A 118 5.87 2.69 22.12
CA GLY A 118 5.94 4.11 22.50
C GLY A 118 5.89 5.04 21.28
N LEU A 119 5.13 4.69 20.25
CA LEU A 119 5.10 5.39 18.96
C LEU A 119 3.88 6.31 18.78
N GLU A 120 3.13 6.62 19.84
CA GLU A 120 1.87 7.37 19.74
C GLU A 120 2.05 8.76 19.12
N LYS A 121 3.20 9.39 19.30
CA LYS A 121 3.52 10.70 18.72
C LYS A 121 4.00 10.61 17.26
N SER A 122 4.63 9.49 16.88
CA SER A 122 5.32 9.33 15.59
C SER A 122 4.56 8.48 14.58
N VAL A 123 3.53 7.74 15.01
CA VAL A 123 2.71 6.89 14.14
C VAL A 123 1.26 7.27 14.29
N GLU A 124 0.60 7.53 13.17
CA GLU A 124 -0.83 7.86 13.10
C GLU A 124 -1.56 6.84 12.22
N PHE A 125 -2.67 6.29 12.70
CA PHE A 125 -3.58 5.45 11.92
C PHE A 125 -4.85 6.21 11.62
N ILE A 126 -5.19 6.35 10.33
CA ILE A 126 -6.40 7.00 9.84
C ILE A 126 -7.27 5.92 9.20
N PHE A 127 -8.27 5.43 9.95
CA PHE A 127 -9.14 4.32 9.51
C PHE A 127 -10.14 4.76 8.45
N LYS A 128 -10.54 6.04 8.47
CA LYS A 128 -11.47 6.62 7.49
C LYS A 128 -10.96 7.99 7.07
N SER A 129 -10.90 8.22 5.79
CA SER A 129 -10.56 9.51 5.18
C SER A 129 -11.39 9.70 3.92
N THR A 130 -11.62 10.93 3.55
CA THR A 130 -12.10 11.28 2.22
C THR A 130 -10.98 11.06 1.20
N GLU A 131 -11.32 10.98 -0.08
CA GLU A 131 -10.33 10.87 -1.16
C GLU A 131 -9.38 12.09 -1.15
N GLN A 132 -9.91 13.29 -0.93
CA GLN A 132 -9.11 14.52 -0.88
C GLN A 132 -8.12 14.53 0.29
N GLU A 133 -8.53 14.10 1.48
CA GLU A 133 -7.63 13.97 2.65
C GLU A 133 -6.53 12.95 2.41
N LYS A 134 -6.87 11.78 1.83
CA LYS A 134 -5.90 10.75 1.44
C LYS A 134 -4.84 11.32 0.50
N LEU A 135 -5.28 12.02 -0.54
CA LEU A 135 -4.38 12.59 -1.54
C LEU A 135 -3.54 13.74 -0.98
N ALA A 136 -4.09 14.58 -0.11
CA ALA A 136 -3.35 15.64 0.56
C ALA A 136 -2.23 15.07 1.47
N LEU A 137 -2.53 14.00 2.20
CA LEU A 137 -1.51 13.30 3.02
C LEU A 137 -0.43 12.68 2.13
N LEU A 138 -0.80 12.10 1.00
CA LEU A 138 0.15 11.55 0.04
C LEU A 138 1.01 12.65 -0.57
N GLU A 139 0.41 13.75 -1.03
CA GLU A 139 1.13 14.90 -1.61
C GLU A 139 2.14 15.50 -0.64
N GLN A 140 1.79 15.63 0.65
CA GLN A 140 2.68 16.20 1.67
C GLN A 140 3.69 15.20 2.25
N SER A 141 3.59 13.92 1.92
CA SER A 141 4.57 12.92 2.35
C SER A 141 5.91 13.05 1.59
N ASN A 142 6.97 12.47 2.16
CA ASN A 142 8.27 12.38 1.51
C ASN A 142 8.48 11.02 0.85
N ILE A 143 7.98 9.94 1.47
CA ILE A 143 8.21 8.57 1.01
C ILE A 143 6.93 7.76 1.22
N PHE A 144 6.51 7.04 0.18
CA PHE A 144 5.48 6.00 0.28
C PHE A 144 6.13 4.67 0.70
N VAL A 145 5.59 4.00 1.71
CA VAL A 145 6.18 2.77 2.27
C VAL A 145 5.12 1.69 2.37
N MET A 146 5.23 0.61 1.60
CA MET A 146 4.32 -0.54 1.69
C MET A 146 5.08 -1.84 1.40
N PRO A 147 5.93 -2.34 2.33
CA PRO A 147 6.78 -3.51 2.11
C PRO A 147 5.96 -4.81 2.21
N SER A 148 5.05 -5.00 1.25
CA SER A 148 4.17 -6.16 1.20
C SER A 148 4.97 -7.46 1.16
N VAL A 149 4.50 -8.46 1.92
CA VAL A 149 5.10 -9.80 2.02
C VAL A 149 4.11 -10.87 1.57
N ILE A 150 4.60 -12.09 1.38
CA ILE A 150 3.72 -13.26 1.21
C ILE A 150 3.11 -13.59 2.57
N TYR A 151 1.80 -13.59 2.67
CA TYR A 151 1.09 -13.90 3.90
C TYR A 151 -0.08 -14.85 3.62
N LYS A 152 -0.09 -16.04 4.27
CA LYS A 152 -1.14 -17.05 4.09
C LYS A 152 -1.51 -17.32 2.62
N LYS A 153 -0.54 -17.50 1.74
CA LYS A 153 -0.70 -17.69 0.28
C LYS A 153 -1.24 -16.46 -0.48
N SER A 154 -1.37 -15.31 0.17
CA SER A 154 -1.73 -14.05 -0.47
C SER A 154 -0.48 -13.24 -0.80
N VAL A 155 -0.42 -12.69 -2.00
CA VAL A 155 0.66 -11.83 -2.49
C VAL A 155 0.08 -10.52 -3.03
N GLU A 156 0.94 -9.52 -3.23
CA GLU A 156 0.54 -8.30 -3.93
C GLU A 156 0.33 -8.59 -5.41
N GLY A 157 -0.88 -8.37 -5.90
CA GLY A 157 -1.24 -8.68 -7.29
C GLY A 157 -0.82 -7.62 -8.30
N PHE A 158 -0.77 -6.34 -7.89
CA PHE A 158 -0.34 -5.21 -8.72
C PHE A 158 0.22 -4.05 -7.88
N GLY A 159 -0.51 -3.60 -6.84
CA GLY A 159 -0.09 -2.50 -6.00
C GLY A 159 -0.38 -1.12 -6.60
N ILE A 160 -1.64 -0.86 -6.96
CA ILE A 160 -2.07 0.41 -7.58
C ILE A 160 -1.63 1.65 -6.78
N THR A 161 -1.54 1.54 -5.45
CA THR A 161 -1.10 2.64 -4.57
C THR A 161 0.34 3.10 -4.81
N TYR A 162 1.20 2.27 -5.42
CA TYR A 162 2.53 2.70 -5.88
C TYR A 162 2.44 3.63 -7.07
N ILE A 163 1.50 3.37 -8.00
CA ILE A 163 1.26 4.26 -9.16
C ILE A 163 0.64 5.57 -8.67
N GLU A 164 -0.29 5.51 -7.71
CA GLU A 164 -0.83 6.70 -7.06
C GLU A 164 0.30 7.53 -6.42
N ALA A 165 1.21 6.90 -5.68
CA ALA A 165 2.35 7.57 -5.09
C ALA A 165 3.29 8.19 -6.15
N ALA A 166 3.60 7.45 -7.21
CA ALA A 166 4.43 7.92 -8.31
C ALA A 166 3.82 9.13 -9.02
N SER A 167 2.49 9.16 -9.21
CA SER A 167 1.79 10.30 -9.83
C SER A 167 1.91 11.60 -9.02
N TYR A 168 2.16 11.50 -7.71
CA TYR A 168 2.49 12.64 -6.84
C TYR A 168 3.99 12.81 -6.63
N GLY A 169 4.83 12.17 -7.44
CA GLY A 169 6.29 12.28 -7.37
C GLY A 169 6.90 11.68 -6.09
N LYS A 170 6.25 10.70 -5.44
CA LYS A 170 6.74 10.11 -4.20
C LYS A 170 7.59 8.89 -4.47
N PRO A 171 8.85 8.87 -4.03
CA PRO A 171 9.66 7.65 -4.03
C PRO A 171 8.99 6.60 -3.14
N SER A 172 9.07 5.34 -3.55
CA SER A 172 8.36 4.25 -2.89
C SER A 172 9.32 3.17 -2.39
N ILE A 173 9.06 2.68 -1.18
CA ILE A 173 9.72 1.49 -0.63
C ILE A 173 8.71 0.34 -0.67
N GLY A 174 8.98 -0.66 -1.49
CA GLY A 174 8.16 -1.84 -1.68
C GLY A 174 8.78 -3.12 -1.13
N GLY A 175 7.99 -4.19 -1.10
CA GLY A 175 8.49 -5.54 -0.83
C GLY A 175 9.01 -6.20 -2.11
N ILE A 176 9.86 -7.21 -1.97
CA ILE A 176 10.43 -7.96 -3.11
C ILE A 176 9.50 -9.08 -3.61
N TYR A 177 8.31 -9.24 -3.06
CA TYR A 177 7.41 -10.34 -3.38
C TYR A 177 6.21 -9.89 -4.21
N GLY A 178 5.78 -10.72 -5.17
CA GLY A 178 4.64 -10.47 -6.04
C GLY A 178 4.97 -9.61 -7.25
N CYS A 179 4.05 -8.74 -7.66
CA CYS A 179 4.20 -7.92 -8.87
C CYS A 179 5.22 -6.78 -8.76
N LEU A 180 5.67 -6.44 -7.55
CA LEU A 180 6.50 -5.25 -7.32
C LEU A 180 7.85 -5.28 -8.03
N LEU A 181 8.41 -6.46 -8.29
CA LEU A 181 9.62 -6.64 -9.10
C LEU A 181 9.42 -6.27 -10.59
N TYR A 182 8.17 -6.18 -11.04
CA TYR A 182 7.82 -5.96 -12.45
C TYR A 182 7.15 -4.60 -12.71
N THR A 183 6.86 -3.84 -11.66
CA THR A 183 6.27 -2.48 -11.77
C THR A 183 7.32 -1.38 -11.60
N SER A 184 8.54 -1.72 -11.17
CA SER A 184 9.65 -0.77 -11.03
C SER A 184 10.29 -0.37 -12.36
N ASP A 185 9.98 -1.10 -13.45
CA ASP A 185 10.54 -0.87 -14.81
C ASP A 185 9.51 -0.20 -15.75
N ALA A 186 8.41 0.36 -15.22
CA ALA A 186 7.37 1.05 -16.00
C ALA A 186 7.48 2.56 -15.90
#